data_fd4ab013fd30f6ed259630da766a2e0a
#
_entry.id   fd4ab013fd30f6ed259630da766a2e0a
#
_cell.length_a   1.000
_cell.length_b   1.000
_cell.length_c   1.000
_cell.angle_alpha   90.00
_cell.angle_beta   90.00
_cell.angle_gamma   90.00
#
_symmetry.space_group_name_H-M   'P 1'
#
loop_
_entity.id
_entity.type
_entity.pdbx_description
1 polymer ?
#
loop_
_entity_poly.entity_id
_entity_poly.type
_entity_poly.pdbx_seq_one_letter_code
_entity_poly.pdbx_strand_id
1 'polypeptide(L)'
;GDHRDLHSFPTRRSSDLFITRSRIDKITKAEPGSPGEKLASVSSSSIGTITKNKDIGIFGTIDSRAISKPLMKVGKAREVKVGKAELWTVIEDEKVEKFQIEIIEIRKQSNPDIKGIKIKVTDQRLINKTGGIIQGMSGSPIIQDQKIVGAVSHVIVDNPLVGYGVYLEWMVEETA
;
A
#
# COMPACT_ATOMS: atom_id res chain seq x y z
N GLY A 1 5.72 -25.59 -2.75
CA GLY A 1 5.27 -25.04 -1.47
C GLY A 1 4.32 -23.89 -1.76
N ASP A 2 3.10 -24.04 -1.32
CA ASP A 2 1.97 -23.16 -1.58
C ASP A 2 2.16 -21.86 -0.78
N HIS A 3 2.62 -20.82 -1.43
CA HIS A 3 2.66 -19.47 -0.83
C HIS A 3 1.23 -18.94 -0.85
N ARG A 4 0.54 -18.99 0.29
CA ARG A 4 -0.78 -18.36 0.44
C ARG A 4 -0.62 -16.84 0.38
N ASP A 5 -0.80 -16.29 -0.80
CA ASP A 5 -0.90 -14.84 -1.01
C ASP A 5 -2.32 -14.41 -0.61
N LEU A 6 -2.43 -13.63 0.46
CA LEU A 6 -3.71 -13.04 0.86
C LEU A 6 -4.00 -11.82 -0.02
N HIS A 7 -4.94 -11.97 -0.94
CA HIS A 7 -5.47 -10.86 -1.73
C HIS A 7 -6.34 -9.97 -0.82
N SER A 8 -5.98 -8.70 -0.69
CA SER A 8 -6.67 -7.75 0.18
C SER A 8 -7.77 -6.93 -0.52
N PHE A 9 -8.11 -7.25 -1.79
CA PHE A 9 -9.13 -6.51 -2.52
C PHE A 9 -10.44 -7.31 -2.61
N PRO A 10 -11.58 -6.70 -2.20
CA PRO A 10 -12.88 -7.36 -2.31
C PRO A 10 -13.30 -7.51 -3.78
N THR A 11 -13.73 -8.71 -4.16
CA THR A 11 -14.21 -9.07 -5.51
C THR A 11 -15.64 -8.60 -5.80
N ARG A 12 -16.12 -7.51 -5.20
CA ARG A 12 -17.46 -6.97 -5.44
C ARG A 12 -17.52 -6.12 -6.70
N ARG A 13 -18.69 -6.04 -7.34
CA ARG A 13 -18.93 -5.17 -8.51
C ARG A 13 -18.59 -3.73 -8.16
N SER A 14 -17.85 -3.05 -9.03
CA SER A 14 -17.31 -1.70 -8.81
C SER A 14 -18.36 -0.60 -8.63
N SER A 15 -19.63 -0.85 -9.06
CA SER A 15 -20.71 0.15 -9.00
C SER A 15 -21.20 0.51 -7.59
N ASP A 16 -20.84 -0.30 -6.58
CA ASP A 16 -21.36 -0.14 -5.21
C ASP A 16 -20.24 0.13 -4.18
N LEU A 17 -19.03 0.49 -4.64
CA LEU A 17 -17.90 0.75 -3.78
C LEU A 17 -17.64 2.25 -3.66
N PHE A 18 -17.49 2.70 -2.41
CA PHE A 18 -17.24 4.10 -2.07
C PHE A 18 -15.88 4.26 -1.38
N ILE A 19 -15.29 5.45 -1.55
CA ILE A 19 -14.13 5.88 -0.78
C ILE A 19 -14.64 6.63 0.44
N THR A 20 -14.24 6.21 1.62
CA THR A 20 -14.59 6.86 2.88
C THR A 20 -13.32 7.14 3.69
N ARG A 21 -13.41 8.05 4.66
CA ARG A 21 -12.37 8.19 5.67
C ARG A 21 -12.43 7.02 6.64
N SER A 22 -11.27 6.61 7.14
CA SER A 22 -11.18 5.59 8.18
C SER A 22 -10.20 6.02 9.26
N ARG A 23 -10.46 5.56 10.47
CA ARG A 23 -9.61 5.73 11.63
C ARG A 23 -9.13 4.37 12.10
N ILE A 24 -7.85 4.23 12.42
CA ILE A 24 -7.30 2.98 12.96
C ILE A 24 -7.58 2.93 14.45
N ASP A 25 -8.36 1.94 14.87
CA ASP A 25 -8.74 1.73 16.26
C ASP A 25 -7.80 0.75 16.98
N LYS A 26 -7.33 -0.28 16.25
CA LYS A 26 -6.49 -1.34 16.81
C LYS A 26 -5.57 -1.94 15.76
N ILE A 27 -4.39 -2.39 16.21
CA ILE A 27 -3.45 -3.20 15.44
C ILE A 27 -3.36 -4.60 16.05
N THR A 28 -3.55 -5.62 15.23
CA THR A 28 -3.12 -6.98 15.53
C THR A 28 -1.75 -7.17 14.92
N LYS A 29 -0.75 -7.47 15.75
CA LYS A 29 0.64 -7.59 15.32
C LYS A 29 0.83 -8.87 14.49
N ALA A 30 1.62 -8.77 13.41
CA ALA A 30 2.02 -9.94 12.63
C ALA A 30 3.14 -10.71 13.33
N GLU A 31 3.09 -12.04 13.15
CA GLU A 31 4.15 -12.98 13.49
C GLU A 31 4.37 -13.92 12.29
N PRO A 32 5.53 -14.56 12.15
CA PRO A 32 5.75 -15.54 11.09
C PRO A 32 4.65 -16.60 11.07
N GLY A 33 3.99 -16.77 9.91
CA GLY A 33 2.87 -17.69 9.75
C GLY A 33 1.50 -17.16 10.24
N SER A 34 1.47 -15.99 10.89
CA SER A 34 0.24 -15.35 11.38
C SER A 34 0.17 -13.89 10.90
N PRO A 35 -0.67 -13.59 9.93
CA PRO A 35 -0.80 -12.23 9.42
C PRO A 35 -1.40 -11.30 10.46
N GLY A 36 -0.82 -10.10 10.59
CA GLY A 36 -1.41 -9.03 11.38
C GLY A 36 -2.42 -8.24 10.57
N GLU A 37 -3.18 -7.39 11.23
CA GLU A 37 -4.21 -6.55 10.59
C GLU A 37 -4.41 -5.21 11.27
N LYS A 38 -4.92 -4.25 10.51
CA LYS A 38 -5.50 -3.01 11.02
C LYS A 38 -7.00 -3.17 11.17
N LEU A 39 -7.50 -2.95 12.38
CA LEU A 39 -8.92 -2.79 12.63
C LEU A 39 -9.25 -1.30 12.58
N ALA A 40 -10.23 -0.93 11.79
CA ALA A 40 -10.57 0.47 11.54
C ALA A 40 -12.08 0.71 11.57
N SER A 41 -12.46 1.83 12.14
CA SER A 41 -13.79 2.40 11.97
C SER A 41 -13.83 3.22 10.69
N VAL A 42 -14.90 3.09 9.93
CA VAL A 42 -15.12 3.82 8.69
C VAL A 42 -16.20 4.89 8.86
N SER A 43 -15.99 6.05 8.24
CA SER A 43 -16.99 7.10 8.21
C SER A 43 -18.21 6.67 7.39
N SER A 44 -19.41 7.09 7.82
CA SER A 44 -20.63 6.93 7.04
C SER A 44 -20.70 7.83 5.80
N SER A 45 -19.87 8.88 5.75
CA SER A 45 -19.82 9.83 4.65
C SER A 45 -18.83 9.39 3.58
N SER A 46 -19.31 9.23 2.35
CA SER A 46 -18.46 8.99 1.19
C SER A 46 -17.73 10.28 0.78
N ILE A 47 -16.47 10.15 0.40
CA ILE A 47 -15.65 11.22 -0.19
C ILE A 47 -15.29 10.92 -1.64
N GLY A 48 -15.74 9.81 -2.18
CA GLY A 48 -15.48 9.42 -3.56
C GLY A 48 -16.11 8.07 -3.91
N THR A 49 -15.97 7.70 -5.18
CA THR A 49 -16.50 6.45 -5.73
C THR A 49 -15.40 5.67 -6.43
N ILE A 50 -15.48 4.34 -6.38
CA ILE A 50 -14.57 3.45 -7.09
C ILE A 50 -15.26 3.06 -8.40
N THR A 51 -14.54 3.26 -9.52
CA THR A 51 -15.03 2.96 -10.88
C THR A 51 -14.38 1.72 -11.48
N LYS A 52 -13.14 1.40 -11.07
CA LYS A 52 -12.42 0.21 -11.52
C LYS A 52 -11.77 -0.49 -10.34
N ASN A 53 -11.81 -1.83 -10.33
CA ASN A 53 -11.09 -2.68 -9.38
C ASN A 53 -10.28 -3.70 -10.20
N LYS A 54 -8.96 -3.59 -10.14
CA LYS A 54 -7.99 -4.41 -10.88
C LYS A 54 -6.94 -4.97 -9.94
N ASP A 55 -6.17 -5.95 -10.41
CA ASP A 55 -5.10 -6.57 -9.63
C ASP A 55 -4.04 -5.56 -9.15
N ILE A 56 -3.75 -4.54 -9.98
CA ILE A 56 -2.78 -3.48 -9.66
C ILE A 56 -3.32 -2.39 -8.74
N GLY A 57 -4.62 -2.37 -8.42
CA GLY A 57 -5.23 -1.39 -7.53
C GLY A 57 -6.68 -1.06 -7.82
N ILE A 58 -7.20 -0.15 -7.02
CA ILE A 58 -8.54 0.42 -7.17
C ILE A 58 -8.43 1.83 -7.73
N PHE A 59 -9.37 2.19 -8.61
CA PHE A 59 -9.38 3.49 -9.30
C PHE A 59 -10.77 4.11 -9.19
N GLY A 60 -10.82 5.43 -9.13
CA GLY A 60 -12.07 6.13 -8.97
C GLY A 60 -11.89 7.64 -8.92
N THR A 61 -12.93 8.32 -8.48
CA THR A 61 -12.93 9.77 -8.29
C THR A 61 -13.04 10.11 -6.81
N ILE A 62 -12.34 11.14 -6.39
CA ILE A 62 -12.40 11.68 -5.03
C ILE A 62 -12.83 13.14 -5.08
N ASP A 63 -13.61 13.59 -4.10
CA ASP A 63 -13.95 15.00 -3.95
C ASP A 63 -12.67 15.81 -3.70
N SER A 64 -12.40 16.81 -4.54
CA SER A 64 -11.21 17.64 -4.43
C SER A 64 -11.08 18.34 -3.07
N ARG A 65 -12.20 18.63 -2.40
CA ARG A 65 -12.24 19.21 -1.05
C ARG A 65 -11.75 18.23 0.03
N ALA A 66 -11.76 16.94 -0.25
CA ALA A 66 -11.24 15.91 0.65
C ALA A 66 -9.72 15.76 0.57
N ILE A 67 -9.07 16.37 -0.44
CA ILE A 67 -7.62 16.31 -0.67
C ILE A 67 -6.98 17.50 0.02
N SER A 68 -6.30 17.25 1.14
CA SER A 68 -5.62 18.28 1.94
C SER A 68 -4.09 18.23 1.83
N LYS A 69 -3.54 17.29 1.07
CA LYS A 69 -2.09 17.09 1.00
C LYS A 69 -1.48 17.65 -0.27
N PRO A 70 -0.23 18.15 -0.22
CA PRO A 70 0.46 18.64 -1.40
C PRO A 70 0.67 17.50 -2.41
N LEU A 71 0.69 17.87 -3.68
CA LEU A 71 1.02 16.96 -4.77
C LEU A 71 2.47 16.47 -4.65
N MET A 72 2.70 15.22 -4.94
CA MET A 72 4.03 14.63 -5.04
C MET A 72 4.32 14.18 -6.46
N LYS A 73 5.59 14.24 -6.84
CA LYS A 73 6.05 13.71 -8.13
C LYS A 73 5.91 12.19 -8.17
N VAL A 74 5.51 11.66 -9.32
CA VAL A 74 5.52 10.23 -9.62
C VAL A 74 6.89 9.82 -10.15
N GLY A 75 7.47 8.79 -9.57
CA GLY A 75 8.68 8.15 -10.09
C GLY A 75 8.34 7.11 -11.14
N LYS A 76 9.11 7.07 -12.22
CA LYS A 76 8.98 6.02 -13.25
C LYS A 76 9.62 4.72 -12.77
N ALA A 77 9.13 3.58 -13.24
CA ALA A 77 9.67 2.26 -12.87
C ALA A 77 11.20 2.16 -13.12
N ARG A 78 11.69 2.76 -14.20
CA ARG A 78 13.14 2.81 -14.52
C ARG A 78 13.99 3.64 -13.56
N GLU A 79 13.37 4.49 -12.75
CA GLU A 79 14.06 5.35 -11.77
C GLU A 79 14.18 4.68 -10.39
N VAL A 80 13.40 3.62 -10.17
CA VAL A 80 13.41 2.88 -8.90
C VAL A 80 14.73 2.13 -8.75
N LYS A 81 15.31 2.19 -7.56
CA LYS A 81 16.61 1.57 -7.25
C LYS A 81 16.51 0.73 -5.98
N VAL A 82 17.30 -0.32 -5.90
CA VAL A 82 17.57 -1.02 -4.64
C VAL A 82 18.23 -0.03 -3.65
N GLY A 83 17.79 -0.06 -2.39
CA GLY A 83 18.29 0.80 -1.34
C GLY A 83 17.21 1.44 -0.50
N LYS A 84 17.56 2.49 0.24
CA LYS A 84 16.68 3.17 1.19
C LYS A 84 15.46 3.78 0.52
N ALA A 85 14.32 3.65 1.19
CA ALA A 85 13.05 4.24 0.82
C ALA A 85 12.19 4.46 2.08
N GLU A 86 11.02 5.06 1.92
CA GLU A 86 10.06 5.26 2.99
C GLU A 86 8.73 4.61 2.62
N LEU A 87 8.07 4.04 3.63
CA LEU A 87 6.67 3.62 3.58
C LEU A 87 5.85 4.63 4.37
N TRP A 88 4.87 5.25 3.74
CA TRP A 88 3.96 6.16 4.43
C TRP A 88 2.64 5.45 4.71
N THR A 89 2.32 5.26 5.98
CA THR A 89 1.11 4.54 6.37
C THR A 89 0.54 5.09 7.68
N VAL A 90 -0.72 4.76 7.96
CA VAL A 90 -1.37 5.08 9.22
C VAL A 90 -1.34 3.84 10.10
N ILE A 91 -0.85 3.96 11.33
CA ILE A 91 -0.83 2.89 12.34
C ILE A 91 -1.57 3.27 13.63
N GLU A 92 -2.04 4.51 13.71
CA GLU A 92 -2.79 5.03 14.83
C GLU A 92 -3.68 6.19 14.37
N ASP A 93 -4.92 6.19 14.78
CA ASP A 93 -5.92 7.20 14.41
C ASP A 93 -5.99 7.43 12.88
N GLU A 94 -5.82 8.68 12.44
CA GLU A 94 -5.77 9.10 11.04
C GLU A 94 -4.40 9.65 10.64
N LYS A 95 -3.40 9.53 11.51
CA LYS A 95 -2.08 10.14 11.33
C LYS A 95 -1.23 9.33 10.36
N VAL A 96 -0.91 9.92 9.22
CA VAL A 96 0.09 9.35 8.30
C VAL A 96 1.48 9.54 8.88
N GLU A 97 2.20 8.45 9.03
CA GLU A 97 3.58 8.45 9.49
C GLU A 97 4.50 7.86 8.41
N LYS A 98 5.79 8.23 8.49
CA LYS A 98 6.85 7.82 7.58
C LYS A 98 7.74 6.80 8.27
N PHE A 99 7.89 5.65 7.66
CA PHE A 99 8.71 4.55 8.19
C PHE A 99 9.81 4.19 7.22
N GLN A 100 11.00 3.92 7.74
CA GLN A 100 12.13 3.49 6.93
C GLN A 100 11.91 2.06 6.43
N ILE A 101 12.12 1.89 5.14
CA ILE A 101 12.15 0.60 4.48
C ILE A 101 13.35 0.51 3.56
N GLU A 102 13.64 -0.66 3.06
CA GLU A 102 14.62 -0.90 2.02
C GLU A 102 13.95 -1.58 0.83
N ILE A 103 14.17 -1.06 -0.37
CA ILE A 103 13.87 -1.78 -1.60
C ILE A 103 14.99 -2.79 -1.79
N ILE A 104 14.68 -4.08 -1.71
CA ILE A 104 15.68 -5.16 -1.75
C ILE A 104 15.76 -5.87 -3.10
N GLU A 105 14.70 -5.74 -3.93
CA GLU A 105 14.66 -6.29 -5.29
C GLU A 105 13.73 -5.45 -6.15
N ILE A 106 14.09 -5.26 -7.40
CA ILE A 106 13.25 -4.66 -8.43
C ILE A 106 13.14 -5.60 -9.61
N ARG A 107 11.93 -5.75 -10.14
CA ARG A 107 11.67 -6.60 -11.31
C ARG A 107 11.33 -5.74 -12.50
N LYS A 108 12.10 -5.89 -13.58
CA LYS A 108 11.73 -5.28 -14.87
C LYS A 108 10.44 -5.90 -15.36
N GLN A 109 9.48 -5.06 -15.69
CA GLN A 109 8.17 -5.48 -16.15
C GLN A 109 7.86 -4.82 -17.49
N SER A 110 7.41 -5.62 -18.45
CA SER A 110 6.91 -5.15 -19.75
C SER A 110 5.41 -4.87 -19.71
N ASN A 111 4.71 -5.49 -18.75
CA ASN A 111 3.27 -5.34 -18.53
C ASN A 111 3.03 -5.10 -17.04
N PRO A 112 1.91 -4.46 -16.67
CA PRO A 112 1.53 -4.25 -15.28
C PRO A 112 1.48 -5.56 -14.50
N ASP A 113 2.17 -5.59 -13.35
CA ASP A 113 2.18 -6.71 -12.41
C ASP A 113 2.31 -6.18 -10.98
N ILE A 114 1.77 -6.93 -10.04
CA ILE A 114 1.60 -6.57 -8.63
C ILE A 114 2.87 -6.73 -7.78
N LYS A 115 3.91 -7.38 -8.29
CA LYS A 115 5.15 -7.72 -7.58
C LYS A 115 6.39 -7.10 -8.22
N GLY A 116 6.31 -5.82 -8.64
CA GLY A 116 7.41 -5.10 -9.28
C GLY A 116 8.53 -4.69 -8.32
N ILE A 117 8.17 -4.34 -7.09
CA ILE A 117 9.09 -3.86 -6.06
C ILE A 117 9.01 -4.80 -4.86
N LYS A 118 10.16 -5.33 -4.39
CA LYS A 118 10.23 -6.09 -3.15
C LYS A 118 10.85 -5.22 -2.07
N ILE A 119 10.17 -5.10 -0.95
CA ILE A 119 10.56 -4.21 0.15
C ILE A 119 10.79 -4.99 1.44
N LYS A 120 11.64 -4.44 2.30
CA LYS A 120 11.88 -4.91 3.66
C LYS A 120 11.70 -3.76 4.64
N VAL A 121 10.90 -3.97 5.67
CA VAL A 121 10.73 -3.00 6.77
C VAL A 121 12.01 -3.01 7.62
N THR A 122 12.56 -1.82 7.86
CA THR A 122 13.76 -1.60 8.67
C THR A 122 13.51 -0.67 9.86
N ASP A 123 12.39 0.07 9.85
CA ASP A 123 12.01 0.97 10.93
C ASP A 123 11.56 0.21 12.17
N GLN A 124 12.30 0.35 13.26
CA GLN A 124 12.02 -0.36 14.50
C GLN A 124 10.68 0.05 15.13
N ARG A 125 10.20 1.29 14.91
CA ARG A 125 8.90 1.76 15.41
C ARG A 125 7.77 0.96 14.76
N LEU A 126 7.84 0.77 13.44
CA LEU A 126 6.85 -0.02 12.69
C LEU A 126 6.92 -1.49 13.10
N ILE A 127 8.14 -2.08 13.17
CA ILE A 127 8.34 -3.47 13.59
C ILE A 127 7.76 -3.70 14.99
N ASN A 128 8.04 -2.83 15.94
CA ASN A 128 7.54 -2.96 17.31
C ASN A 128 6.01 -2.88 17.38
N LYS A 129 5.39 -2.00 16.59
CA LYS A 129 3.93 -1.78 16.61
C LYS A 129 3.17 -2.86 15.84
N THR A 130 3.65 -3.26 14.66
CA THR A 130 2.90 -4.08 13.70
C THR A 130 3.53 -5.46 13.41
N GLY A 131 4.78 -5.68 13.79
CA GLY A 131 5.53 -6.91 13.41
C GLY A 131 6.05 -6.89 11.98
N GLY A 132 5.71 -5.88 11.19
CA GLY A 132 6.07 -5.76 9.77
C GLY A 132 4.92 -5.21 8.95
N ILE A 133 4.78 -5.69 7.72
CA ILE A 133 3.67 -5.34 6.83
C ILE A 133 2.46 -6.18 7.22
N ILE A 134 1.32 -5.52 7.45
CA ILE A 134 0.08 -6.16 7.91
C ILE A 134 -1.07 -5.87 6.94
N GLN A 135 -2.14 -6.64 7.04
CA GLN A 135 -3.39 -6.38 6.31
C GLN A 135 -3.89 -4.96 6.61
N GLY A 136 -4.39 -4.28 5.57
CA GLY A 136 -4.77 -2.87 5.63
C GLY A 136 -3.63 -1.88 5.30
N MET A 137 -2.40 -2.37 5.04
CA MET A 137 -1.32 -1.54 4.49
C MET A 137 -1.29 -1.50 2.95
N SER A 138 -2.07 -2.35 2.27
CA SER A 138 -2.19 -2.29 0.80
C SER A 138 -2.60 -0.90 0.33
N GLY A 139 -1.93 -0.40 -0.71
CA GLY A 139 -2.10 0.96 -1.20
C GLY A 139 -1.25 2.01 -0.47
N SER A 140 -0.57 1.66 0.64
CA SER A 140 0.37 2.57 1.31
C SER A 140 1.50 2.95 0.35
N PRO A 141 1.79 4.25 0.12
CA PRO A 141 2.78 4.68 -0.85
C PRO A 141 4.21 4.37 -0.41
N ILE A 142 5.01 3.96 -1.40
CA ILE A 142 6.45 3.76 -1.30
C ILE A 142 7.13 4.98 -1.90
N ILE A 143 7.96 5.64 -1.11
CA ILE A 143 8.62 6.89 -1.46
C ILE A 143 10.13 6.65 -1.58
N GLN A 144 10.72 7.05 -2.70
CA GLN A 144 12.16 7.07 -2.92
C GLN A 144 12.55 8.37 -3.64
N ASP A 145 13.63 9.01 -3.21
CA ASP A 145 14.12 10.27 -3.78
C ASP A 145 13.00 11.34 -3.93
N GLN A 146 12.14 11.48 -2.90
CA GLN A 146 11.02 12.42 -2.83
C GLN A 146 9.93 12.20 -3.90
N LYS A 147 9.90 11.03 -4.53
CA LYS A 147 8.88 10.63 -5.50
C LYS A 147 8.09 9.44 -4.96
N ILE A 148 6.80 9.37 -5.31
CA ILE A 148 6.02 8.16 -5.10
C ILE A 148 6.40 7.19 -6.21
N VAL A 149 7.03 6.08 -5.86
CA VAL A 149 7.52 5.08 -6.82
C VAL A 149 6.64 3.84 -6.91
N GLY A 150 5.80 3.62 -5.91
CA GLY A 150 4.91 2.46 -5.88
C GLY A 150 3.97 2.49 -4.70
N ALA A 151 3.19 1.44 -4.57
CA ALA A 151 2.29 1.20 -3.45
C ALA A 151 2.40 -0.27 -3.00
N VAL A 152 2.27 -0.50 -1.69
CA VAL A 152 2.25 -1.87 -1.14
C VAL A 152 1.10 -2.66 -1.73
N SER A 153 1.38 -3.88 -2.18
CA SER A 153 0.40 -4.80 -2.73
C SER A 153 0.22 -6.06 -1.87
N HIS A 154 1.31 -6.69 -1.45
CA HIS A 154 1.29 -7.98 -0.76
C HIS A 154 2.31 -8.04 0.37
N VAL A 155 2.02 -8.90 1.34
CA VAL A 155 2.95 -9.29 2.42
C VAL A 155 3.31 -10.77 2.27
N ILE A 156 4.50 -11.13 2.67
CA ILE A 156 4.91 -12.53 2.79
C ILE A 156 4.54 -13.00 4.21
N VAL A 157 3.56 -13.89 4.31
CA VAL A 157 2.99 -14.31 5.61
C VAL A 157 4.04 -14.93 6.53
N ASP A 158 4.94 -15.75 5.97
CA ASP A 158 6.01 -16.39 6.74
C ASP A 158 7.16 -15.43 7.12
N ASN A 159 7.21 -14.26 6.49
CA ASN A 159 8.17 -13.21 6.81
C ASN A 159 7.52 -11.83 6.69
N PRO A 160 6.78 -11.37 7.70
CA PRO A 160 6.05 -10.11 7.65
C PRO A 160 6.91 -8.86 7.45
N LEU A 161 8.22 -8.96 7.68
CA LEU A 161 9.14 -7.86 7.40
C LEU A 161 9.33 -7.62 5.91
N VAL A 162 8.93 -8.56 5.06
CA VAL A 162 9.10 -8.49 3.60
C VAL A 162 7.76 -8.48 2.90
N GLY A 163 7.65 -7.66 1.88
CA GLY A 163 6.47 -7.58 1.03
C GLY A 163 6.77 -7.09 -0.36
N TYR A 164 5.72 -6.91 -1.14
CA TYR A 164 5.79 -6.46 -2.51
C TYR A 164 5.01 -5.17 -2.71
N GLY A 165 5.38 -4.43 -3.73
CA GLY A 165 4.67 -3.26 -4.21
C GLY A 165 4.52 -3.30 -5.73
N VAL A 166 3.45 -2.65 -6.20
CA VAL A 166 3.21 -2.32 -7.59
C VAL A 166 3.93 -1.01 -7.92
N TYR A 167 4.46 -0.87 -9.14
CA TYR A 167 4.97 0.42 -9.60
C TYR A 167 3.83 1.42 -9.76
N LEU A 168 4.02 2.64 -9.26
CA LEU A 168 3.01 3.68 -9.40
C LEU A 168 2.75 4.06 -10.86
N GLU A 169 3.75 3.96 -11.73
CA GLU A 169 3.63 4.21 -13.18
C GLU A 169 2.47 3.41 -13.78
N TRP A 170 2.34 2.11 -13.47
CA TRP A 170 1.24 1.28 -13.92
C TRP A 170 -0.14 1.77 -13.43
N MET A 171 -0.19 2.23 -12.18
CA MET A 171 -1.44 2.76 -11.62
C MET A 171 -1.84 4.07 -12.29
N VAL A 172 -0.88 4.93 -12.61
CA VAL A 172 -1.13 6.21 -13.31
C VAL A 172 -1.58 5.97 -14.74
N GLU A 173 -0.93 5.07 -15.47
CA GLU A 173 -1.31 4.72 -16.85
C GLU A 173 -2.74 4.17 -16.94
N GLU A 174 -3.22 3.46 -15.93
CA GLU A 174 -4.59 2.95 -15.86
C GLU A 174 -5.64 4.06 -15.72
N THR A 175 -5.26 5.25 -15.28
CA THR A 175 -6.14 6.41 -15.10
C THR A 175 -6.17 7.34 -16.32
N ALA A 176 -5.29 7.11 -17.29
CA ALA A 176 -5.14 7.93 -18.49
C ALA A 176 -6.25 7.71 -19.53
#